data_43ebdc6171e55a0392f8b3507ceb557a
#
_entry.id   43ebdc6171e55a0392f8b3507ceb557a
#
_cell.length_a   1.000
_cell.length_b   1.000
_cell.length_c   1.000
_cell.angle_alpha   90.00
_cell.angle_beta   90.00
_cell.angle_gamma   90.00
#
_symmetry.space_group_name_H-M   'P 1'
#
loop_
_entity.id
_entity.type
_entity.pdbx_description
1 polymer ?
#
loop_
_entity_poly.entity_id
_entity_poly.type
_entity_poly.pdbx_seq_one_letter_code
_entity_poly.pdbx_strand_id
1 'polypeptide(L)'
;MKTAMTRETALEALKKYNKEPFHILHALTVEGVMRWFAQDQGYGEEEDFWGIAGLLHDIDFEMYPEQHCVKAPELLREAGAEDELIHAVCSHGYGLVADVKPEHQMEKILFASDELTGLIGAAARMRPSGSVMDMEVSSLKKKFKDKRFAAGCSRDVIREGAEGLGWTLGSLWTRLSGPCDPAKPLSVKR
;
A
#
# COMPACT_ATOMS: atom_id res chain seq x y z
N MET A 1 -5.14 2.49 -16.90
CA MET A 1 -4.33 3.61 -16.36
C MET A 1 -2.89 3.52 -16.86
N LYS A 2 -2.25 4.63 -17.15
CA LYS A 2 -0.84 4.68 -17.62
C LYS A 2 -0.14 5.88 -17.00
N THR A 3 1.17 5.78 -16.79
CA THR A 3 2.01 6.92 -16.38
C THR A 3 3.27 6.99 -17.21
N ALA A 4 3.78 8.19 -17.43
CA ALA A 4 5.10 8.42 -18.03
C ALA A 4 6.23 8.27 -16.99
N MET A 5 5.89 8.28 -15.70
CA MET A 5 6.87 8.10 -14.63
C MET A 5 7.42 6.67 -14.65
N THR A 6 8.75 6.53 -14.62
CA THR A 6 9.38 5.23 -14.49
C THR A 6 9.50 4.83 -13.01
N ARG A 7 9.68 3.53 -12.76
CA ARG A 7 9.91 3.03 -11.41
C ARG A 7 11.16 3.65 -10.76
N GLU A 8 12.22 3.86 -11.56
CA GLU A 8 13.45 4.48 -11.09
C GLU A 8 13.20 5.91 -10.60
N THR A 9 12.52 6.72 -11.41
CA THR A 9 12.16 8.10 -11.05
C THR A 9 11.26 8.13 -9.80
N ALA A 10 10.29 7.23 -9.72
CA ALA A 10 9.42 7.12 -8.56
C ALA A 10 10.20 6.76 -7.28
N LEU A 11 11.14 5.81 -7.37
CA LEU A 11 11.98 5.42 -6.24
C LEU A 11 12.93 6.54 -5.79
N GLU A 12 13.47 7.31 -6.73
CA GLU A 12 14.28 8.49 -6.44
C GLU A 12 13.44 9.56 -5.71
N ALA A 13 12.22 9.82 -6.20
CA ALA A 13 11.28 10.73 -5.55
C ALA A 13 10.93 10.28 -4.13
N LEU A 14 10.58 9.00 -3.95
CA LEU A 14 10.33 8.45 -2.62
C LEU A 14 11.51 8.67 -1.68
N LYS A 15 12.73 8.31 -2.10
CA LYS A 15 13.96 8.44 -1.31
C LYS A 15 14.37 9.88 -1.03
N LYS A 16 13.88 10.85 -1.79
CA LYS A 16 14.09 12.27 -1.50
C LYS A 16 13.43 12.67 -0.18
N TYR A 17 12.23 12.15 0.09
CA TYR A 17 11.39 12.54 1.22
C TYR A 17 11.31 11.49 2.33
N ASN A 18 11.71 10.25 2.08
CA ASN A 18 11.71 9.14 3.04
C ASN A 18 13.12 8.57 3.19
N LYS A 19 13.64 8.55 4.41
CA LYS A 19 15.00 8.08 4.77
C LYS A 19 14.97 6.86 5.68
N GLU A 20 13.92 6.73 6.48
CA GLU A 20 13.79 5.63 7.42
C GLU A 20 13.61 4.30 6.69
N PRO A 21 14.44 3.28 6.98
CA PRO A 21 14.37 1.99 6.31
C PRO A 21 12.99 1.34 6.38
N PHE A 22 12.25 1.63 7.45
CA PHE A 22 10.90 1.11 7.64
C PHE A 22 9.92 1.67 6.60
N HIS A 23 9.92 2.98 6.36
CA HIS A 23 9.02 3.61 5.38
C HIS A 23 9.36 3.16 3.95
N ILE A 24 10.66 3.05 3.63
CA ILE A 24 11.10 2.52 2.33
C ILE A 24 10.63 1.07 2.15
N LEU A 25 10.79 0.22 3.18
CA LEU A 25 10.35 -1.17 3.11
C LEU A 25 8.82 -1.27 2.94
N HIS A 26 8.06 -0.45 3.66
CA HIS A 26 6.60 -0.40 3.53
C HIS A 26 6.20 -0.02 2.10
N ALA A 27 6.74 1.06 1.56
CA ALA A 27 6.48 1.52 0.20
C ALA A 27 6.79 0.44 -0.85
N LEU A 28 7.95 -0.24 -0.74
CA LEU A 28 8.31 -1.35 -1.63
C LEU A 28 7.38 -2.56 -1.47
N THR A 29 6.88 -2.80 -0.28
CA THR A 29 5.92 -3.88 -0.02
C THR A 29 4.58 -3.56 -0.68
N VAL A 30 4.09 -2.33 -0.53
CA VAL A 30 2.82 -1.89 -1.16
C VAL A 30 2.97 -1.85 -2.68
N GLU A 31 4.11 -1.40 -3.23
CA GLU A 31 4.41 -1.53 -4.66
C GLU A 31 4.18 -2.96 -5.15
N GLY A 32 4.78 -3.91 -4.47
CA GLY A 32 4.69 -5.29 -4.85
C GLY A 32 3.29 -5.88 -4.71
N VAL A 33 2.57 -5.52 -3.67
CA VAL A 33 1.16 -5.88 -3.47
C VAL A 33 0.31 -5.35 -4.62
N MET A 34 0.49 -4.10 -5.02
CA MET A 34 -0.29 -3.50 -6.09
C MET A 34 0.01 -4.11 -7.45
N ARG A 35 1.28 -4.42 -7.76
CA ARG A 35 1.66 -5.17 -8.98
C ARG A 35 1.00 -6.55 -9.02
N TRP A 36 1.03 -7.27 -7.91
CA TRP A 36 0.39 -8.57 -7.81
C TRP A 36 -1.13 -8.48 -8.06
N PHE A 37 -1.79 -7.48 -7.44
CA PHE A 37 -3.22 -7.28 -7.65
C PHE A 37 -3.56 -6.87 -9.09
N ALA A 38 -2.73 -6.08 -9.76
CA ALA A 38 -2.93 -5.78 -11.18
C ALA A 38 -3.03 -7.07 -12.00
N GLN A 39 -2.15 -8.04 -11.77
CA GLN A 39 -2.19 -9.33 -12.44
C GLN A 39 -3.41 -10.17 -12.01
N ASP A 40 -3.67 -10.28 -10.70
CA ASP A 40 -4.76 -11.08 -10.12
C ASP A 40 -6.15 -10.60 -10.59
N GLN A 41 -6.31 -9.28 -10.79
CA GLN A 41 -7.58 -8.66 -11.19
C GLN A 41 -7.73 -8.46 -12.70
N GLY A 42 -6.77 -8.92 -13.51
CA GLY A 42 -6.84 -8.82 -14.98
C GLY A 42 -6.41 -7.47 -15.56
N TYR A 43 -5.72 -6.63 -14.79
CA TYR A 43 -5.16 -5.33 -15.21
C TYR A 43 -3.66 -5.41 -15.48
N GLY A 44 -3.16 -6.52 -16.00
CA GLY A 44 -1.73 -6.72 -16.19
C GLY A 44 -1.03 -5.66 -17.07
N GLU A 45 -1.76 -5.05 -18.01
CA GLU A 45 -1.23 -3.94 -18.82
C GLU A 45 -1.05 -2.62 -18.04
N GLU A 46 -1.63 -2.53 -16.85
CA GLU A 46 -1.54 -1.38 -15.95
C GLU A 46 -0.61 -1.63 -14.74
N GLU A 47 0.08 -2.77 -14.71
CA GLU A 47 0.91 -3.21 -13.59
C GLU A 47 1.91 -2.14 -13.13
N ASP A 48 2.54 -1.43 -14.08
CA ASP A 48 3.50 -0.37 -13.75
C ASP A 48 2.82 0.81 -13.05
N PHE A 49 1.65 1.23 -13.52
CA PHE A 49 0.89 2.29 -12.88
C PHE A 49 0.50 1.90 -11.45
N TRP A 50 -0.07 0.70 -11.28
CA TRP A 50 -0.47 0.20 -9.97
C TRP A 50 0.71 0.11 -9.00
N GLY A 51 1.86 -0.38 -9.48
CA GLY A 51 3.08 -0.47 -8.68
C GLY A 51 3.63 0.90 -8.28
N ILE A 52 3.66 1.86 -9.21
CA ILE A 52 4.16 3.21 -8.94
C ILE A 52 3.24 3.95 -7.97
N ALA A 53 1.91 3.82 -8.10
CA ALA A 53 0.97 4.38 -7.14
C ALA A 53 1.21 3.79 -5.73
N GLY A 54 1.38 2.47 -5.63
CA GLY A 54 1.71 1.81 -4.38
C GLY A 54 3.07 2.23 -3.80
N LEU A 55 4.07 2.45 -4.63
CA LEU A 55 5.40 2.91 -4.21
C LEU A 55 5.38 4.34 -3.63
N LEU A 56 4.49 5.19 -4.14
CA LEU A 56 4.45 6.62 -3.83
C LEU A 56 3.33 7.00 -2.85
N HIS A 57 2.48 6.05 -2.39
CA HIS A 57 1.31 6.38 -1.59
C HIS A 57 1.64 7.20 -0.35
N ASP A 58 2.73 6.89 0.32
CA ASP A 58 3.22 7.53 1.54
C ASP A 58 4.38 8.51 1.29
N ILE A 59 4.50 9.11 0.11
CA ILE A 59 5.65 9.97 -0.25
C ILE A 59 5.88 11.11 0.73
N ASP A 60 4.81 11.63 1.35
CA ASP A 60 4.85 12.77 2.27
C ASP A 60 4.85 12.36 3.76
N PHE A 61 4.60 11.09 4.07
CA PHE A 61 4.29 10.65 5.44
C PHE A 61 5.44 10.90 6.43
N GLU A 62 6.70 10.67 6.05
CA GLU A 62 7.83 10.84 6.96
C GLU A 62 8.14 12.32 7.26
N MET A 63 8.14 13.16 6.23
CA MET A 63 8.52 14.58 6.39
C MET A 63 7.34 15.49 6.78
N TYR A 64 6.12 15.08 6.43
CA TYR A 64 4.92 15.89 6.61
C TYR A 64 3.75 15.10 7.22
N PRO A 65 3.94 14.40 8.36
CA PRO A 65 2.93 13.50 8.91
C PRO A 65 1.58 14.19 9.21
N GLU A 66 1.62 15.47 9.63
CA GLU A 66 0.42 16.26 9.90
C GLU A 66 -0.27 16.77 8.61
N GLN A 67 0.35 16.56 7.45
CA GLN A 67 -0.14 16.97 6.14
C GLN A 67 -0.18 15.78 5.18
N HIS A 68 -0.27 14.56 5.72
CA HIS A 68 -0.34 13.35 4.93
C HIS A 68 -1.50 13.40 3.92
N CYS A 69 -1.25 13.00 2.68
CA CYS A 69 -2.10 13.14 1.49
C CYS A 69 -2.43 14.60 1.07
N VAL A 70 -2.18 15.60 1.92
CA VAL A 70 -2.36 17.02 1.60
C VAL A 70 -1.11 17.59 0.92
N LYS A 71 0.07 17.18 1.38
CA LYS A 71 1.36 17.58 0.81
C LYS A 71 1.75 16.73 -0.41
N ALA A 72 1.29 15.50 -0.50
CA ALA A 72 1.60 14.57 -1.57
C ALA A 72 1.40 15.14 -2.99
N PRO A 73 0.31 15.86 -3.33
CA PRO A 73 0.13 16.43 -4.66
C PRO A 73 1.26 17.36 -5.12
N GLU A 74 1.81 18.17 -4.21
CA GLU A 74 2.91 19.07 -4.54
C GLU A 74 4.19 18.28 -4.83
N LEU A 75 4.53 17.33 -3.95
CA LEU A 75 5.74 16.52 -4.08
C LEU A 75 5.71 15.63 -5.33
N LEU A 76 4.53 15.09 -5.65
CA LEU A 76 4.31 14.26 -6.84
C LEU A 76 4.42 15.09 -8.13
N ARG A 77 3.87 16.32 -8.16
CA ARG A 77 4.05 17.22 -9.31
C ARG A 77 5.50 17.61 -9.52
N GLU A 78 6.23 17.89 -8.45
CA GLU A 78 7.69 18.13 -8.54
C GLU A 78 8.44 16.92 -9.13
N ALA A 79 7.98 15.71 -8.85
CA ALA A 79 8.56 14.50 -9.40
C ALA A 79 8.10 14.18 -10.84
N GLY A 80 7.17 14.96 -11.39
CA GLY A 80 6.66 14.80 -12.76
C GLY A 80 5.47 13.84 -12.89
N ALA A 81 4.75 13.58 -11.78
CA ALA A 81 3.54 12.77 -11.81
C ALA A 81 2.36 13.52 -12.46
N GLU A 82 1.58 12.79 -13.24
CA GLU A 82 0.34 13.27 -13.85
C GLU A 82 -0.81 13.29 -12.82
N ASP A 83 -1.85 14.08 -13.07
CA ASP A 83 -3.00 14.23 -12.16
C ASP A 83 -3.69 12.88 -11.86
N GLU A 84 -3.73 11.94 -12.81
CA GLU A 84 -4.28 10.60 -12.62
C GLU A 84 -3.49 9.82 -11.55
N LEU A 85 -2.16 9.88 -11.57
CA LEU A 85 -1.32 9.24 -10.56
C LEU A 85 -1.44 9.93 -9.20
N ILE A 86 -1.54 11.27 -9.18
CA ILE A 86 -1.74 12.06 -7.96
C ILE A 86 -3.07 11.71 -7.30
N HIS A 87 -4.16 11.63 -8.08
CA HIS A 87 -5.47 11.21 -7.59
C HIS A 87 -5.40 9.81 -6.98
N ALA A 88 -4.80 8.88 -7.71
CA ALA A 88 -4.64 7.50 -7.28
C ALA A 88 -3.87 7.39 -5.95
N VAL A 89 -2.77 8.12 -5.81
CA VAL A 89 -2.00 8.19 -4.56
C VAL A 89 -2.84 8.77 -3.43
N CYS A 90 -3.47 9.94 -3.62
CA CYS A 90 -4.19 10.62 -2.53
C CYS A 90 -5.48 9.89 -2.11
N SER A 91 -6.05 9.04 -2.97
CA SER A 91 -7.29 8.32 -2.69
C SER A 91 -7.16 7.28 -1.56
N HIS A 92 -5.93 6.82 -1.23
CA HIS A 92 -5.75 5.88 -0.12
C HIS A 92 -6.04 6.52 1.24
N GLY A 93 -5.93 7.85 1.37
CA GLY A 93 -6.25 8.60 2.58
C GLY A 93 -7.71 8.99 2.74
N TYR A 94 -8.61 8.53 1.85
CA TYR A 94 -10.01 8.91 1.84
C TYR A 94 -10.71 8.69 3.18
N GLY A 95 -11.43 9.74 3.64
CA GLY A 95 -12.19 9.68 4.89
C GLY A 95 -11.35 9.76 6.17
N LEU A 96 -10.01 9.69 6.08
CA LEU A 96 -9.08 9.87 7.21
C LEU A 96 -8.36 11.21 7.14
N VAL A 97 -7.65 11.46 6.05
CA VAL A 97 -6.74 12.61 5.89
C VAL A 97 -6.97 13.35 4.57
N ALA A 98 -7.72 12.76 3.64
CA ALA A 98 -8.05 13.35 2.34
C ALA A 98 -9.53 13.14 1.99
N ASP A 99 -10.08 14.04 1.18
CA ASP A 99 -11.43 13.91 0.59
C ASP A 99 -11.33 13.55 -0.91
N VAL A 100 -10.42 12.63 -1.22
CA VAL A 100 -10.22 12.10 -2.59
C VAL A 100 -10.75 10.68 -2.62
N LYS A 101 -11.94 10.50 -3.19
CA LYS A 101 -12.64 9.22 -3.16
C LYS A 101 -12.01 8.21 -4.13
N PRO A 102 -11.76 6.95 -3.70
CA PRO A 102 -11.32 5.89 -4.61
C PRO A 102 -12.39 5.59 -5.67
N GLU A 103 -12.06 5.77 -6.94
CA GLU A 103 -12.96 5.56 -8.07
C GLU A 103 -12.62 4.30 -8.85
N HIS A 104 -11.35 4.20 -9.27
CA HIS A 104 -10.86 3.05 -10.02
C HIS A 104 -10.64 1.81 -9.12
N GLN A 105 -10.70 0.61 -9.71
CA GLN A 105 -10.46 -0.65 -8.99
C GLN A 105 -9.11 -0.66 -8.27
N MET A 106 -8.08 -0.11 -8.89
CA MET A 106 -6.75 0.03 -8.32
C MET A 106 -6.78 0.84 -7.01
N GLU A 107 -7.44 1.99 -7.03
CA GLU A 107 -7.54 2.89 -5.88
C GLU A 107 -8.28 2.24 -4.70
N LYS A 108 -9.38 1.52 -5.02
CA LYS A 108 -10.14 0.76 -4.02
C LYS A 108 -9.30 -0.35 -3.40
N ILE A 109 -8.43 -0.98 -4.17
CA ILE A 109 -7.52 -2.00 -3.68
C ILE A 109 -6.40 -1.38 -2.85
N LEU A 110 -5.82 -0.27 -3.27
CA LEU A 110 -4.81 0.46 -2.49
C LEU A 110 -5.38 0.88 -1.14
N PHE A 111 -6.55 1.54 -1.12
CA PHE A 111 -7.27 1.92 0.09
C PHE A 111 -7.55 0.73 1.03
N ALA A 112 -7.96 -0.41 0.48
CA ALA A 112 -8.29 -1.60 1.29
C ALA A 112 -7.06 -2.33 1.82
N SER A 113 -5.92 -2.26 1.13
CA SER A 113 -4.75 -3.11 1.38
C SER A 113 -3.63 -2.42 2.13
N ASP A 114 -3.49 -1.10 2.07
CA ASP A 114 -2.39 -0.38 2.70
C ASP A 114 -2.32 -0.61 4.21
N GLU A 115 -3.34 -0.25 4.94
CA GLU A 115 -3.44 -0.44 6.40
C GLU A 115 -3.28 -1.90 6.84
N LEU A 116 -3.82 -2.83 6.02
CA LEU A 116 -3.69 -4.26 6.29
C LEU A 116 -2.26 -4.74 6.02
N THR A 117 -1.59 -4.18 5.01
CA THR A 117 -0.17 -4.46 4.72
C THR A 117 0.71 -4.06 5.90
N GLY A 118 0.48 -2.90 6.49
CA GLY A 118 1.15 -2.45 7.72
C GLY A 118 0.92 -3.41 8.90
N LEU A 119 -0.30 -3.86 9.10
CA LEU A 119 -0.65 -4.82 10.16
C LEU A 119 0.02 -6.20 9.94
N ILE A 120 0.02 -6.69 8.71
CA ILE A 120 0.68 -7.95 8.33
C ILE A 120 2.20 -7.84 8.53
N GLY A 121 2.81 -6.75 8.09
CA GLY A 121 4.24 -6.51 8.26
C GLY A 121 4.65 -6.43 9.74
N ALA A 122 3.83 -5.79 10.59
CA ALA A 122 4.04 -5.78 12.04
C ALA A 122 3.93 -7.19 12.63
N ALA A 123 2.98 -8.00 12.16
CA ALA A 123 2.81 -9.38 12.62
C ALA A 123 3.98 -10.28 12.20
N ALA A 124 4.46 -10.12 10.97
CA ALA A 124 5.63 -10.85 10.46
C ALA A 124 6.89 -10.59 11.29
N ARG A 125 7.18 -9.32 11.61
CA ARG A 125 8.34 -8.94 12.43
C ARG A 125 8.36 -9.53 13.84
N MET A 126 7.20 -9.88 14.39
CA MET A 126 7.13 -10.55 15.70
C MET A 126 7.39 -12.06 15.62
N ARG A 127 7.52 -12.62 14.45
CA ARG A 127 7.76 -14.04 14.25
C ARG A 127 9.27 -14.32 14.22
N PRO A 128 9.72 -15.50 14.70
CA PRO A 128 11.12 -15.88 14.57
C PRO A 128 11.62 -15.92 13.12
N SER A 129 10.73 -16.26 12.16
CA SER A 129 11.04 -16.29 10.73
C SER A 129 11.15 -14.90 10.09
N GLY A 130 10.54 -13.88 10.70
CA GLY A 130 10.37 -12.56 10.09
C GLY A 130 9.50 -12.57 8.81
N SER A 131 8.81 -13.69 8.51
CA SER A 131 8.10 -13.92 7.26
C SER A 131 6.61 -14.12 7.47
N VAL A 132 5.82 -13.83 6.44
CA VAL A 132 4.39 -14.12 6.37
C VAL A 132 4.12 -15.54 5.86
N MET A 133 5.10 -16.21 5.26
CA MET A 133 4.93 -17.51 4.60
C MET A 133 4.50 -18.65 5.55
N ASP A 134 4.81 -18.53 6.83
CA ASP A 134 4.41 -19.46 7.88
C ASP A 134 3.28 -18.90 8.75
N MET A 135 2.63 -17.80 8.31
CA MET A 135 1.59 -17.14 9.07
C MET A 135 0.20 -17.66 8.69
N GLU A 136 -0.46 -18.26 9.67
CA GLU A 136 -1.85 -18.68 9.55
C GLU A 136 -2.80 -17.47 9.55
N VAL A 137 -3.80 -17.46 8.67
CA VAL A 137 -4.88 -16.45 8.65
C VAL A 137 -5.58 -16.34 10.01
N SER A 138 -5.68 -17.43 10.75
CA SER A 138 -6.23 -17.47 12.11
C SER A 138 -5.42 -16.62 13.10
N SER A 139 -4.08 -16.61 12.96
CA SER A 139 -3.17 -15.78 13.75
C SER A 139 -3.37 -14.29 13.42
N LEU A 140 -3.49 -13.96 12.14
CA LEU A 140 -3.74 -12.59 11.69
C LEU A 140 -5.09 -12.08 12.22
N LYS A 141 -6.15 -12.92 12.20
CA LYS A 141 -7.46 -12.60 12.80
C LYS A 141 -7.37 -12.23 14.28
N LYS A 142 -6.53 -12.93 15.05
CA LYS A 142 -6.30 -12.61 16.47
C LYS A 142 -5.61 -11.24 16.62
N LYS A 143 -4.58 -10.97 15.82
CA LYS A 143 -3.87 -9.69 15.80
C LYS A 143 -4.79 -8.53 15.39
N PHE A 144 -5.64 -8.72 14.40
CA PHE A 144 -6.63 -7.73 13.96
C PHE A 144 -7.62 -7.36 15.07
N LYS A 145 -8.03 -8.31 15.90
CA LYS A 145 -8.94 -8.06 17.04
C LYS A 145 -8.25 -7.32 18.21
N ASP A 146 -6.95 -7.47 18.35
CA ASP A 146 -6.19 -6.75 19.38
C ASP A 146 -5.92 -5.31 18.92
N LYS A 147 -6.72 -4.37 19.44
CA LYS A 147 -6.62 -2.95 19.10
C LYS A 147 -5.29 -2.29 19.49
N ARG A 148 -4.54 -2.88 20.43
CA ARG A 148 -3.22 -2.38 20.86
C ARG A 148 -2.13 -2.83 19.91
N PHE A 149 -2.33 -3.93 19.21
CA PHE A 149 -1.38 -4.43 18.21
C PHE A 149 -1.46 -3.58 16.93
N ALA A 150 -0.33 -3.06 16.43
CA ALA A 150 -0.26 -2.17 15.28
C ALA A 150 -1.37 -1.08 15.36
N ALA A 151 -1.38 -0.32 16.46
CA ALA A 151 -2.46 0.63 16.79
C ALA A 151 -2.60 1.76 15.75
N GLY A 152 -1.54 2.05 14.98
CA GLY A 152 -1.57 3.00 13.87
C GLY A 152 -2.37 2.51 12.66
N CYS A 153 -2.59 1.18 12.53
CA CYS A 153 -3.38 0.64 11.40
C CYS A 153 -4.87 0.71 11.68
N SER A 154 -5.62 1.43 10.85
CA SER A 154 -7.07 1.61 10.98
C SER A 154 -7.85 0.34 10.60
N ARG A 155 -8.49 -0.29 11.60
CA ARG A 155 -9.35 -1.47 11.39
C ARG A 155 -10.62 -1.13 10.64
N ASP A 156 -11.07 0.08 10.73
CA ASP A 156 -12.30 0.54 10.08
C ASP A 156 -12.05 0.75 8.59
N VAL A 157 -10.95 1.38 8.20
CA VAL A 157 -10.52 1.48 6.79
C VAL A 157 -10.36 0.10 6.16
N ILE A 158 -9.72 -0.86 6.86
CA ILE A 158 -9.58 -2.23 6.36
C ILE A 158 -10.95 -2.89 6.10
N ARG A 159 -11.95 -2.65 6.98
CA ARG A 159 -13.31 -3.18 6.78
C ARG A 159 -14.02 -2.50 5.62
N GLU A 160 -14.03 -1.17 5.63
CA GLU A 160 -14.65 -0.36 4.58
C GLU A 160 -14.07 -0.66 3.20
N GLY A 161 -12.74 -0.80 3.13
CA GLY A 161 -12.06 -1.17 1.90
C GLY A 161 -12.48 -2.56 1.39
N ALA A 162 -12.54 -3.56 2.27
CA ALA A 162 -13.00 -4.89 1.90
C ALA A 162 -14.46 -4.86 1.42
N GLU A 163 -15.34 -4.17 2.14
CA GLU A 163 -16.76 -4.02 1.80
C GLU A 163 -16.93 -3.29 0.46
N GLY A 164 -16.19 -2.21 0.23
CA GLY A 164 -16.20 -1.45 -1.02
C GLY A 164 -15.76 -2.26 -2.25
N LEU A 165 -14.93 -3.30 -2.03
CA LEU A 165 -14.54 -4.27 -3.05
C LEU A 165 -15.52 -5.44 -3.19
N GLY A 166 -16.53 -5.55 -2.32
CA GLY A 166 -17.40 -6.73 -2.23
C GLY A 166 -16.67 -7.98 -1.71
N TRP A 167 -15.56 -7.81 -1.00
CA TRP A 167 -14.75 -8.90 -0.46
C TRP A 167 -15.00 -9.11 1.03
N THR A 168 -14.83 -10.35 1.47
CA THR A 168 -14.73 -10.63 2.90
C THR A 168 -13.33 -10.28 3.41
N LEU A 169 -13.21 -9.91 4.69
CA LEU A 169 -11.90 -9.74 5.33
C LEU A 169 -11.01 -10.97 5.17
N GLY A 170 -11.61 -12.17 5.25
CA GLY A 170 -10.88 -13.43 5.05
C GLY A 170 -10.30 -13.55 3.64
N SER A 171 -11.04 -13.14 2.61
CA SER A 171 -10.56 -13.11 1.22
C SER A 171 -9.43 -12.10 1.04
N LEU A 172 -9.58 -10.88 1.57
CA LEU A 172 -8.54 -9.86 1.50
C LEU A 172 -7.24 -10.34 2.19
N TRP A 173 -7.35 -10.93 3.37
CA TRP A 173 -6.18 -11.45 4.10
C TRP A 173 -5.47 -12.59 3.37
N THR A 174 -6.22 -13.52 2.78
CA THR A 174 -5.64 -14.64 2.02
C THR A 174 -4.86 -14.12 0.81
N ARG A 175 -5.39 -13.11 0.12
CA ARG A 175 -4.74 -12.50 -1.04
C ARG A 175 -3.44 -11.79 -0.65
N LEU A 176 -3.42 -11.07 0.46
CA LEU A 176 -2.26 -10.28 0.92
C LEU A 176 -1.18 -11.11 1.61
N SER A 177 -1.49 -12.29 2.15
CA SER A 177 -0.51 -13.11 2.88
C SER A 177 0.65 -13.62 2.00
N GLY A 178 0.50 -13.67 0.70
CA GLY A 178 1.57 -14.01 -0.25
C GLY A 178 2.42 -12.80 -0.68
N PRO A 179 1.80 -11.72 -1.21
CA PRO A 179 2.53 -10.52 -1.66
C PRO A 179 3.26 -9.74 -0.57
N CYS A 180 2.77 -9.78 0.67
CA CYS A 180 3.30 -8.99 1.79
C CYS A 180 4.52 -9.61 2.50
N ASP A 181 5.17 -10.64 1.97
CA ASP A 181 6.34 -11.23 2.61
C ASP A 181 7.55 -10.29 2.57
N PRO A 182 7.94 -9.65 3.68
CA PRO A 182 9.09 -8.75 3.73
C PRO A 182 10.43 -9.50 3.55
N ALA A 183 10.46 -10.84 3.71
CA ALA A 183 11.65 -11.65 3.49
C ALA A 183 11.84 -12.02 2.01
N LYS A 184 10.82 -11.79 1.19
CA LYS A 184 10.88 -11.95 -0.27
C LYS A 184 10.43 -10.65 -0.93
N PRO A 185 11.32 -9.65 -1.08
CA PRO A 185 11.03 -8.55 -1.97
C PRO A 185 10.68 -9.17 -3.32
N LEU A 186 9.51 -8.79 -3.83
CA LEU A 186 9.04 -9.28 -5.12
C LEU A 186 10.18 -9.17 -6.12
N SER A 187 10.57 -10.30 -6.67
CA SER A 187 11.60 -10.34 -7.71
C SER A 187 11.03 -9.63 -8.92
N VAL A 188 11.31 -8.34 -9.02
CA VAL A 188 11.11 -7.59 -10.25
C VAL A 188 12.00 -8.28 -11.27
N LYS A 189 11.38 -9.04 -12.19
CA LYS A 189 12.12 -9.53 -13.36
C LYS A 189 12.71 -8.31 -14.05
N ARG A 190 14.04 -8.34 -14.19
CA ARG A 190 14.78 -7.35 -14.95
C ARG A 190 14.32 -7.34 -16.41
#